data_6128b7f3b18a06cd15370587eda3892c
#
_entry.id   6128b7f3b18a06cd15370587eda3892c
#
_cell.length_a   1.000
_cell.length_b   1.000
_cell.length_c   1.000
_cell.angle_alpha   90.00
_cell.angle_beta   90.00
_cell.angle_gamma   90.00
#
_symmetry.space_group_name_H-M   'P 1'
#
loop_
_entity.id
_entity.type
_entity.pdbx_description
1 polymer ?
#
loop_
_entity_poly.entity_id
_entity_poly.type
_entity_poly.pdbx_seq_one_letter_code
_entity_poly.pdbx_strand_id
1 'polypeptide(L)'
;MAQSASRNLGQWKVLLISPDQGVHDAVQPLFEKFLPFSNIITLADYPARPVLSEILSEQGTGVVFVDAHSSREWALALLSDLALLDARLPLVALHKDNDPDYILRTLRVGATEVLMQPPNAEEFLAVMERLSNLTRGRAADLGRVVLMMPAKGACGASTLACSLGPQLVKLGAKRVLLCDLDPLTGTVSFQLKLKSLYSFTDAITRARELDADIWKGMVASTRGIDVLLAPERPVHGVEELRDSTTMLEFARTMYDIILVDISGPYGQWNLTLTHYCDEILLVTTNELPSLQASQRALAYLDRNRFDRGRLRVVLNRFNKDIGLSREVVEAALHCEVLQVLPSDYDAVQRALVEGKPLSPGTELARGIHQLGARLLGKDVELPKPKPSGLTGLFASLLGR
;
A
#
# COMPACT_ATOMS: atom_id res chain seq x y z
N MET A 1 28.37 9.39 -22.89
CA MET A 1 27.55 8.17 -22.92
C MET A 1 26.71 8.17 -21.65
N ALA A 2 25.50 8.66 -21.74
CA ALA A 2 24.59 8.78 -20.60
C ALA A 2 23.79 7.48 -20.48
N GLN A 3 24.04 6.71 -19.43
CA GLN A 3 23.14 5.67 -18.97
C GLN A 3 21.85 6.35 -18.46
N SER A 4 20.79 6.34 -19.28
CA SER A 4 19.48 6.73 -18.82
C SER A 4 19.00 5.70 -17.81
N ALA A 5 19.02 6.08 -16.53
CA ALA A 5 18.32 5.34 -15.49
C ALA A 5 16.88 5.12 -15.96
N SER A 6 16.47 3.87 -16.13
CA SER A 6 15.08 3.53 -16.43
C SER A 6 14.24 4.00 -15.24
N ARG A 7 13.55 5.13 -15.40
CA ARG A 7 12.58 5.60 -14.40
C ARG A 7 11.46 4.59 -14.33
N ASN A 8 11.38 3.89 -13.23
CA ASN A 8 10.31 2.93 -12.97
C ASN A 8 9.00 3.71 -12.77
N LEU A 9 8.11 3.65 -13.75
CA LEU A 9 6.81 4.34 -13.73
C LEU A 9 5.78 3.66 -12.82
N GLY A 10 6.18 2.61 -12.10
CA GLY A 10 5.30 1.81 -11.26
C GLY A 10 4.54 0.73 -12.04
N GLN A 11 3.68 0.03 -11.33
CA GLN A 11 2.86 -1.04 -11.88
C GLN A 11 1.50 -0.46 -12.30
N TRP A 12 1.16 -0.60 -13.59
CA TRP A 12 -0.10 -0.13 -14.15
C TRP A 12 -0.97 -1.31 -14.56
N LYS A 13 -2.27 -1.13 -14.48
CA LYS A 13 -3.24 -1.97 -15.18
C LYS A 13 -3.66 -1.21 -16.43
N VAL A 14 -3.22 -1.69 -17.58
CA VAL A 14 -3.39 -1.00 -18.87
C VAL A 14 -4.47 -1.70 -19.67
N LEU A 15 -5.44 -0.94 -20.15
CA LEU A 15 -6.40 -1.39 -21.15
C LEU A 15 -6.12 -0.64 -22.46
N LEU A 16 -5.77 -1.38 -23.52
CA LEU A 16 -5.61 -0.83 -24.88
C LEU A 16 -6.82 -1.25 -25.73
N ILE A 17 -7.51 -0.28 -26.29
CA ILE A 17 -8.68 -0.50 -27.16
C ILE A 17 -8.39 0.07 -28.53
N SER A 18 -8.20 -0.81 -29.52
CA SER A 18 -7.97 -0.43 -30.91
C SER A 18 -8.39 -1.54 -31.86
N PRO A 19 -9.18 -1.25 -32.89
CA PRO A 19 -9.43 -2.19 -33.99
C PRO A 19 -8.26 -2.27 -35.00
N ASP A 20 -7.29 -1.35 -34.92
CA ASP A 20 -6.11 -1.36 -35.81
C ASP A 20 -4.94 -2.11 -35.17
N GLN A 21 -4.54 -3.23 -35.76
CA GLN A 21 -3.39 -4.02 -35.35
C GLN A 21 -2.09 -3.20 -35.38
N GLY A 22 -1.96 -2.26 -36.30
CA GLY A 22 -0.79 -1.38 -36.37
C GLY A 22 -0.61 -0.50 -35.14
N VAL A 23 -1.69 -0.15 -34.44
CA VAL A 23 -1.65 0.56 -33.17
C VAL A 23 -1.09 -0.35 -32.07
N HIS A 24 -1.55 -1.60 -31.99
CA HIS A 24 -1.04 -2.57 -31.06
C HIS A 24 0.48 -2.77 -31.25
N ASP A 25 0.91 -2.97 -32.49
CA ASP A 25 2.32 -3.19 -32.84
C ASP A 25 3.20 -1.97 -32.51
N ALA A 26 2.65 -0.75 -32.62
CA ALA A 26 3.38 0.47 -32.32
C ALA A 26 3.51 0.75 -30.82
N VAL A 27 2.51 0.39 -30.00
CA VAL A 27 2.47 0.71 -28.57
C VAL A 27 3.06 -0.41 -27.71
N GLN A 28 2.92 -1.68 -28.12
CA GLN A 28 3.40 -2.86 -27.40
C GLN A 28 4.88 -2.76 -26.97
N PRO A 29 5.84 -2.37 -27.84
CA PRO A 29 7.24 -2.26 -27.44
C PRO A 29 7.48 -1.19 -26.35
N LEU A 30 6.66 -0.15 -26.31
CA LEU A 30 6.73 0.89 -25.29
C LEU A 30 6.22 0.36 -23.94
N PHE A 31 5.13 -0.39 -23.94
CA PHE A 31 4.63 -1.05 -22.74
C PHE A 31 5.67 -2.03 -22.18
N GLU A 32 6.24 -2.90 -23.01
CA GLU A 32 7.26 -3.86 -22.59
C GLU A 32 8.51 -3.18 -22.01
N LYS A 33 8.93 -2.09 -22.60
CA LYS A 33 10.12 -1.34 -22.19
C LYS A 33 9.92 -0.51 -20.94
N PHE A 34 8.80 0.20 -20.81
CA PHE A 34 8.58 1.21 -19.77
C PHE A 34 7.61 0.78 -18.67
N LEU A 35 6.79 -0.25 -18.94
CA LEU A 35 5.81 -0.80 -18.02
C LEU A 35 5.96 -2.33 -17.86
N PRO A 36 7.18 -2.86 -17.61
CA PRO A 36 7.48 -4.30 -17.68
C PRO A 36 6.74 -5.14 -16.65
N PHE A 37 6.19 -4.50 -15.62
CA PHE A 37 5.46 -5.18 -14.54
C PHE A 37 3.94 -4.90 -14.57
N SER A 38 3.47 -4.31 -15.66
CA SER A 38 2.06 -3.93 -15.82
C SER A 38 1.24 -5.08 -16.40
N ASN A 39 -0.01 -5.17 -15.98
CA ASN A 39 -0.99 -6.06 -16.61
C ASN A 39 -1.61 -5.32 -17.81
N ILE A 40 -1.43 -5.84 -19.02
CA ILE A 40 -1.89 -5.24 -20.25
C ILE A 40 -2.99 -6.11 -20.85
N ILE A 41 -4.16 -5.51 -21.03
CA ILE A 41 -5.31 -6.11 -21.70
C ILE A 41 -5.51 -5.36 -23.00
N THR A 42 -5.73 -6.09 -24.07
CA THR A 42 -5.97 -5.53 -25.39
C THR A 42 -7.35 -5.95 -25.92
N LEU A 43 -8.09 -5.00 -26.47
CA LEU A 43 -9.37 -5.24 -27.15
C LEU A 43 -9.25 -4.81 -28.60
N ALA A 44 -9.65 -5.68 -29.52
CA ALA A 44 -9.59 -5.47 -30.96
C ALA A 44 -10.80 -4.71 -31.51
N ASP A 45 -11.78 -4.37 -30.67
CA ASP A 45 -12.99 -3.63 -31.06
C ASP A 45 -13.35 -2.62 -29.98
N TYR A 46 -14.19 -1.63 -30.31
CA TYR A 46 -14.76 -0.70 -29.33
C TYR A 46 -15.91 -1.41 -28.58
N PRO A 47 -15.71 -1.78 -27.28
CA PRO A 47 -16.70 -2.54 -26.55
C PRO A 47 -17.91 -1.69 -26.15
N ALA A 48 -19.07 -2.31 -26.04
CA ALA A 48 -20.26 -1.66 -25.51
C ALA A 48 -20.12 -1.43 -23.99
N ARG A 49 -20.81 -0.41 -23.47
CA ARG A 49 -20.75 0.01 -22.05
C ARG A 49 -20.92 -1.12 -21.02
N PRO A 50 -21.79 -2.14 -21.19
CA PRO A 50 -21.87 -3.25 -20.22
C PRO A 50 -20.56 -4.06 -20.11
N VAL A 51 -19.92 -4.32 -21.25
CA VAL A 51 -18.62 -5.03 -21.33
C VAL A 51 -17.52 -4.21 -20.66
N LEU A 52 -17.48 -2.88 -20.90
CA LEU A 52 -16.57 -1.98 -20.22
C LEU A 52 -16.75 -2.02 -18.70
N SER A 53 -17.99 -1.95 -18.23
CA SER A 53 -18.31 -2.00 -16.81
C SER A 53 -17.81 -3.29 -16.16
N GLU A 54 -17.96 -4.43 -16.84
CA GLU A 54 -17.47 -5.72 -16.40
C GLU A 54 -15.93 -5.75 -16.34
N ILE A 55 -15.24 -5.34 -17.41
CA ILE A 55 -13.77 -5.30 -17.45
C ILE A 55 -13.21 -4.37 -16.36
N LEU A 56 -13.78 -3.17 -16.21
CA LEU A 56 -13.31 -2.21 -15.19
C LEU A 56 -13.56 -2.74 -13.78
N SER A 57 -14.69 -3.41 -13.55
CA SER A 57 -15.03 -3.95 -12.22
C SER A 57 -14.24 -5.20 -11.85
N GLU A 58 -13.98 -6.10 -12.81
CA GLU A 58 -13.29 -7.37 -12.53
C GLU A 58 -11.78 -7.20 -12.41
N GLN A 59 -11.20 -6.35 -13.20
CA GLN A 59 -9.74 -6.28 -13.32
C GLN A 59 -9.13 -5.03 -12.70
N GLY A 60 -9.94 -4.01 -12.40
CA GLY A 60 -9.50 -2.69 -11.93
C GLY A 60 -8.50 -2.09 -12.92
N THR A 61 -8.87 -1.09 -13.69
CA THR A 61 -8.01 -0.50 -14.73
C THR A 61 -7.33 0.76 -14.21
N GLY A 62 -6.02 0.88 -14.41
CA GLY A 62 -5.23 2.04 -13.99
C GLY A 62 -5.12 3.12 -15.05
N VAL A 63 -5.14 2.73 -16.35
CA VAL A 63 -5.13 3.65 -17.51
C VAL A 63 -5.74 2.97 -18.72
N VAL A 64 -6.49 3.72 -19.53
CA VAL A 64 -7.05 3.23 -20.80
C VAL A 64 -6.48 4.01 -21.96
N PHE A 65 -5.94 3.30 -22.95
CA PHE A 65 -5.54 3.84 -24.23
C PHE A 65 -6.64 3.53 -25.24
N VAL A 66 -7.17 4.55 -25.90
CA VAL A 66 -8.25 4.44 -26.89
C VAL A 66 -7.75 4.93 -28.25
N ASP A 67 -7.82 4.08 -29.23
CA ASP A 67 -7.58 4.48 -30.62
C ASP A 67 -8.69 5.48 -31.07
N ALA A 68 -8.29 6.70 -31.29
CA ALA A 68 -9.17 7.78 -31.71
C ALA A 68 -9.16 8.01 -33.25
N HIS A 69 -8.43 7.16 -34.02
CA HIS A 69 -8.29 7.32 -35.46
C HIS A 69 -9.19 6.39 -36.27
N SER A 70 -9.23 5.10 -35.93
CA SER A 70 -9.92 4.06 -36.69
C SER A 70 -11.42 4.34 -36.85
N SER A 71 -12.08 4.86 -35.81
CA SER A 71 -13.44 5.37 -35.87
C SER A 71 -13.67 6.52 -34.91
N ARG A 72 -13.74 7.74 -35.42
CA ARG A 72 -13.89 8.97 -34.61
C ARG A 72 -15.18 8.99 -33.79
N GLU A 73 -16.28 8.48 -34.33
CA GLU A 73 -17.58 8.48 -33.62
C GLU A 73 -17.59 7.47 -32.46
N TRP A 74 -17.14 6.25 -32.73
CA TRP A 74 -17.08 5.21 -31.69
C TRP A 74 -16.07 5.55 -30.59
N ALA A 75 -14.91 6.15 -30.94
CA ALA A 75 -13.91 6.56 -29.96
C ALA A 75 -14.45 7.67 -29.03
N LEU A 76 -15.18 8.68 -29.57
CA LEU A 76 -15.79 9.73 -28.74
C LEU A 76 -16.87 9.15 -27.79
N ALA A 77 -17.71 8.24 -28.29
CA ALA A 77 -18.73 7.58 -27.48
C ALA A 77 -18.08 6.76 -26.37
N LEU A 78 -17.04 5.97 -26.70
CA LEU A 78 -16.30 5.14 -25.76
C LEU A 78 -15.60 5.98 -24.67
N LEU A 79 -14.90 7.07 -25.06
CA LEU A 79 -14.27 7.97 -24.10
C LEU A 79 -15.29 8.60 -23.14
N SER A 80 -16.45 9.00 -23.67
CA SER A 80 -17.55 9.51 -22.84
C SER A 80 -18.09 8.47 -21.87
N ASP A 81 -18.30 7.23 -22.34
CA ASP A 81 -18.78 6.14 -21.49
C ASP A 81 -17.79 5.78 -20.40
N LEU A 82 -16.49 5.71 -20.72
CA LEU A 82 -15.42 5.47 -19.74
C LEU A 82 -15.35 6.59 -18.68
N ALA A 83 -15.43 7.84 -19.10
CA ALA A 83 -15.43 9.00 -18.19
C ALA A 83 -16.67 9.03 -17.25
N LEU A 84 -17.82 8.53 -17.74
CA LEU A 84 -19.05 8.39 -16.93
C LEU A 84 -19.00 7.19 -15.98
N LEU A 85 -18.32 6.12 -16.34
CA LEU A 85 -18.15 4.94 -15.49
C LEU A 85 -17.18 5.21 -14.34
N ASP A 86 -16.05 5.86 -14.63
CA ASP A 86 -15.11 6.33 -13.60
C ASP A 86 -14.44 7.65 -14.04
N ALA A 87 -14.91 8.74 -13.47
CA ALA A 87 -14.37 10.09 -13.74
C ALA A 87 -12.90 10.25 -13.29
N ARG A 88 -12.34 9.30 -12.57
CA ARG A 88 -10.95 9.31 -12.10
C ARG A 88 -10.02 8.48 -12.97
N LEU A 89 -10.56 7.66 -13.87
CA LEU A 89 -9.79 6.79 -14.75
C LEU A 89 -9.02 7.63 -15.78
N PRO A 90 -7.68 7.56 -15.82
CA PRO A 90 -6.90 8.24 -16.84
C PRO A 90 -7.19 7.63 -18.23
N LEU A 91 -7.60 8.48 -19.18
CA LEU A 91 -7.91 8.10 -20.55
C LEU A 91 -6.92 8.77 -21.50
N VAL A 92 -6.21 7.98 -22.31
CA VAL A 92 -5.26 8.45 -23.32
C VAL A 92 -5.86 8.21 -24.69
N ALA A 93 -6.13 9.28 -25.43
CA ALA A 93 -6.58 9.20 -26.82
C ALA A 93 -5.39 9.10 -27.77
N LEU A 94 -5.34 8.03 -28.59
CA LEU A 94 -4.31 7.80 -29.60
C LEU A 94 -4.75 8.39 -30.93
N HIS A 95 -4.14 9.49 -31.37
CA HIS A 95 -4.43 10.20 -32.62
C HIS A 95 -3.37 9.93 -33.66
N LYS A 96 -3.77 9.82 -34.92
CA LYS A 96 -2.87 9.73 -36.09
C LYS A 96 -2.74 11.06 -36.80
N ASP A 97 -3.84 11.81 -36.87
CA ASP A 97 -3.92 13.10 -37.52
C ASP A 97 -3.85 14.22 -36.48
N ASN A 98 -3.07 15.26 -36.77
CA ASN A 98 -3.01 16.47 -35.96
C ASN A 98 -4.18 17.42 -36.34
N ASP A 99 -5.41 17.00 -36.02
CA ASP A 99 -6.65 17.77 -36.20
C ASP A 99 -7.00 18.45 -34.85
N PRO A 100 -6.77 19.75 -34.69
CA PRO A 100 -6.96 20.45 -33.43
C PRO A 100 -8.40 20.40 -32.90
N ASP A 101 -9.38 20.47 -33.80
CA ASP A 101 -10.79 20.46 -33.43
C ASP A 101 -11.19 19.07 -32.89
N TYR A 102 -10.69 18.01 -33.51
CA TYR A 102 -10.98 16.68 -33.09
C TYR A 102 -10.24 16.34 -31.78
N ILE A 103 -8.99 16.76 -31.64
CA ILE A 103 -8.22 16.63 -30.40
C ILE A 103 -8.95 17.33 -29.23
N LEU A 104 -9.41 18.55 -29.42
CA LEU A 104 -10.19 19.27 -28.42
C LEU A 104 -11.51 18.56 -28.06
N ARG A 105 -12.14 17.92 -29.03
CA ARG A 105 -13.36 17.14 -28.78
C ARG A 105 -13.08 15.91 -27.94
N THR A 106 -12.00 15.15 -28.20
CA THR A 106 -11.62 13.99 -27.37
C THR A 106 -11.31 14.39 -25.91
N LEU A 107 -10.62 15.52 -25.69
CA LEU A 107 -10.38 16.06 -24.37
C LEU A 107 -11.68 16.47 -23.65
N ARG A 108 -12.61 17.11 -24.36
CA ARG A 108 -13.90 17.55 -23.78
C ARG A 108 -14.82 16.38 -23.37
N VAL A 109 -14.74 15.24 -24.06
CA VAL A 109 -15.55 14.06 -23.71
C VAL A 109 -14.91 13.18 -22.64
N GLY A 110 -13.71 13.53 -22.15
CA GLY A 110 -13.12 12.87 -20.99
C GLY A 110 -11.71 12.33 -21.17
N ALA A 111 -11.07 12.45 -22.36
CA ALA A 111 -9.66 12.10 -22.48
C ALA A 111 -8.81 12.99 -21.57
N THR A 112 -7.92 12.35 -20.79
CA THR A 112 -7.00 13.05 -19.87
C THR A 112 -5.77 13.55 -20.62
N GLU A 113 -5.30 12.76 -21.58
CA GLU A 113 -4.10 13.00 -22.37
C GLU A 113 -4.30 12.57 -23.83
N VAL A 114 -3.47 13.11 -24.70
CA VAL A 114 -3.43 12.75 -26.11
C VAL A 114 -2.02 12.30 -26.46
N LEU A 115 -1.91 11.25 -27.27
CA LEU A 115 -0.66 10.71 -27.75
C LEU A 115 -0.74 10.50 -29.27
N MET A 116 0.22 11.08 -30.01
CA MET A 116 0.24 10.93 -31.46
C MET A 116 0.81 9.58 -31.88
N GLN A 117 0.27 9.00 -32.94
CA GLN A 117 0.72 7.73 -33.51
C GLN A 117 1.63 7.95 -34.73
N PRO A 118 2.70 7.14 -34.87
CA PRO A 118 3.24 6.19 -33.91
C PRO A 118 3.90 6.94 -32.76
N PRO A 119 3.63 6.54 -31.49
CA PRO A 119 4.19 7.24 -30.35
C PRO A 119 5.70 7.01 -30.24
N ASN A 120 6.44 8.08 -30.00
CA ASN A 120 7.85 7.95 -29.64
C ASN A 120 8.05 7.74 -28.13
N ALA A 121 9.24 7.27 -27.76
CA ALA A 121 9.55 6.94 -26.37
C ALA A 121 9.50 8.15 -25.43
N GLU A 122 9.88 9.34 -25.89
CA GLU A 122 9.91 10.56 -25.06
C GLU A 122 8.48 11.07 -24.79
N GLU A 123 7.64 11.10 -25.81
CA GLU A 123 6.23 11.49 -25.66
C GLU A 123 5.46 10.52 -24.77
N PHE A 124 5.67 9.21 -24.98
CA PHE A 124 5.05 8.18 -24.14
C PHE A 124 5.45 8.34 -22.67
N LEU A 125 6.75 8.51 -22.38
CA LEU A 125 7.24 8.74 -21.02
C LEU A 125 6.65 10.01 -20.42
N ALA A 126 6.60 11.10 -21.16
CA ALA A 126 6.04 12.37 -20.71
C ALA A 126 4.54 12.24 -20.36
N VAL A 127 3.76 11.53 -21.17
CA VAL A 127 2.35 11.23 -20.88
C VAL A 127 2.24 10.40 -19.59
N MET A 128 2.98 9.30 -19.49
CA MET A 128 2.93 8.42 -18.32
C MET A 128 3.40 9.11 -17.03
N GLU A 129 4.41 10.00 -17.10
CA GLU A 129 4.83 10.82 -15.96
C GLU A 129 3.73 11.80 -15.53
N ARG A 130 3.06 12.48 -16.47
CA ARG A 130 1.92 13.36 -16.14
C ARG A 130 0.77 12.58 -15.50
N LEU A 131 0.40 11.43 -16.07
CA LEU A 131 -0.62 10.56 -15.49
C LEU A 131 -0.21 10.03 -14.12
N SER A 132 1.04 9.64 -13.93
CA SER A 132 1.56 9.23 -12.63
C SER A 132 1.49 10.35 -11.59
N ASN A 133 1.77 11.59 -11.99
CA ASN A 133 1.66 12.75 -11.10
C ASN A 133 0.19 13.10 -10.80
N LEU A 134 -0.71 12.97 -11.77
CA LEU A 134 -2.16 13.14 -11.56
C LEU A 134 -2.71 12.08 -10.61
N THR A 135 -2.33 10.82 -10.78
CA THR A 135 -2.74 9.74 -9.89
C THR A 135 -2.08 9.86 -8.51
N ARG A 136 -0.82 10.29 -8.42
CA ARG A 136 -0.14 10.60 -7.15
C ARG A 136 -0.74 11.81 -6.46
N GLY A 137 -1.08 12.88 -7.16
CA GLY A 137 -1.79 14.03 -6.61
C GLY A 137 -3.15 13.65 -6.04
N ARG A 138 -3.90 12.80 -6.76
CA ARG A 138 -5.15 12.20 -6.27
C ARG A 138 -4.94 11.19 -5.16
N ALA A 139 -3.83 10.42 -5.20
CA ALA A 139 -3.44 9.50 -4.13
C ALA A 139 -2.92 10.25 -2.88
N ALA A 140 -2.46 11.51 -3.01
CA ALA A 140 -2.11 12.34 -1.87
C ALA A 140 -3.33 12.73 -1.03
N ASP A 141 -4.53 12.74 -1.64
CA ASP A 141 -5.81 12.94 -0.94
C ASP A 141 -6.38 11.64 -0.37
N LEU A 142 -5.84 10.47 -0.77
CA LEU A 142 -6.25 9.16 -0.28
C LEU A 142 -5.32 8.69 0.84
N GLY A 143 -5.90 7.99 1.81
CA GLY A 143 -5.15 7.42 2.91
C GLY A 143 -4.08 6.42 2.45
N ARG A 144 -2.93 6.45 3.09
CA ARG A 144 -1.80 5.56 2.81
C ARG A 144 -2.00 4.21 3.49
N VAL A 145 -1.78 3.13 2.75
CA VAL A 145 -1.92 1.75 3.24
C VAL A 145 -0.54 1.15 3.54
N VAL A 146 -0.30 0.82 4.80
CA VAL A 146 0.94 0.23 5.30
C VAL A 146 0.68 -1.19 5.77
N LEU A 147 1.30 -2.16 5.13
CA LEU A 147 1.14 -3.58 5.45
C LEU A 147 2.15 -4.03 6.50
N MET A 148 1.66 -4.62 7.58
CA MET A 148 2.45 -5.23 8.64
C MET A 148 2.59 -6.72 8.36
N MET A 149 3.72 -7.12 7.77
CA MET A 149 3.96 -8.50 7.33
C MET A 149 4.95 -9.19 8.26
N PRO A 150 4.56 -10.23 9.01
CA PRO A 150 5.54 -11.01 9.76
C PRO A 150 6.35 -11.91 8.82
N ALA A 151 7.67 -11.98 8.99
CA ALA A 151 8.52 -12.92 8.24
C ALA A 151 8.20 -14.38 8.59
N LYS A 152 7.81 -14.62 9.83
CA LYS A 152 7.28 -15.89 10.36
C LYS A 152 6.34 -15.61 11.53
N GLY A 153 5.59 -16.61 11.97
CA GLY A 153 4.78 -16.52 13.19
C GLY A 153 5.59 -16.04 14.40
N ALA A 154 4.94 -15.30 15.28
CA ALA A 154 5.49 -14.77 16.53
C ALA A 154 6.61 -13.70 16.40
N CYS A 155 6.83 -13.09 15.24
CA CYS A 155 7.70 -11.93 15.11
C CYS A 155 7.16 -10.66 15.78
N GLY A 156 5.87 -10.64 16.13
CA GLY A 156 5.23 -9.53 16.86
C GLY A 156 4.66 -8.44 15.96
N ALA A 157 4.34 -8.73 14.68
CA ALA A 157 3.75 -7.78 13.74
C ALA A 157 2.43 -7.21 14.25
N SER A 158 1.48 -8.04 14.65
CA SER A 158 0.18 -7.63 15.20
C SER A 158 0.32 -6.78 16.48
N THR A 159 1.24 -7.13 17.38
CA THR A 159 1.52 -6.34 18.60
C THR A 159 2.10 -4.98 18.26
N LEU A 160 2.97 -4.94 17.25
CA LEU A 160 3.53 -3.69 16.73
C LEU A 160 2.42 -2.83 16.08
N ALA A 161 1.56 -3.42 15.26
CA ALA A 161 0.43 -2.73 14.63
C ALA A 161 -0.51 -2.10 15.67
N CYS A 162 -0.90 -2.87 16.69
CA CYS A 162 -1.74 -2.40 17.80
C CYS A 162 -1.10 -1.25 18.61
N SER A 163 0.22 -1.23 18.68
CA SER A 163 0.96 -0.19 19.41
C SER A 163 1.25 1.03 18.55
N LEU A 164 1.48 0.82 17.26
CA LEU A 164 1.83 1.86 16.27
C LEU A 164 0.63 2.78 15.94
N GLY A 165 -0.56 2.22 15.74
CA GLY A 165 -1.75 2.99 15.39
C GLY A 165 -1.99 4.19 16.33
N PRO A 166 -2.09 3.99 17.67
CA PRO A 166 -2.23 5.09 18.61
C PRO A 166 -1.05 6.07 18.63
N GLN A 167 0.17 5.63 18.28
CA GLN A 167 1.32 6.54 18.17
C GLN A 167 1.22 7.44 16.94
N LEU A 168 0.70 6.95 15.82
CA LEU A 168 0.45 7.75 14.62
C LEU A 168 -0.52 8.90 14.92
N VAL A 169 -1.59 8.64 15.69
CA VAL A 169 -2.52 9.69 16.14
C VAL A 169 -1.80 10.73 17.01
N LYS A 170 -0.99 10.31 17.98
CA LYS A 170 -0.19 11.22 18.82
C LYS A 170 0.80 12.06 18.01
N LEU A 171 1.27 11.54 16.90
CA LEU A 171 2.16 12.21 15.96
C LEU A 171 1.41 13.12 14.97
N GLY A 172 0.07 13.18 15.05
CA GLY A 172 -0.75 14.14 14.30
C GLY A 172 -1.45 13.58 13.07
N ALA A 173 -1.45 12.25 12.85
CA ALA A 173 -2.38 11.65 11.91
C ALA A 173 -3.81 11.80 12.47
N LYS A 174 -4.74 12.34 11.67
CA LYS A 174 -6.09 12.66 12.15
C LYS A 174 -7.00 11.44 12.21
N ARG A 175 -6.90 10.57 11.19
CA ARG A 175 -7.76 9.40 11.00
C ARG A 175 -6.89 8.19 10.71
N VAL A 176 -6.82 7.28 11.65
CA VAL A 176 -6.02 6.05 11.54
C VAL A 176 -6.92 4.85 11.67
N LEU A 177 -6.81 3.92 10.72
CA LEU A 177 -7.47 2.62 10.71
C LEU A 177 -6.44 1.52 10.93
N LEU A 178 -6.77 0.54 11.76
CA LEU A 178 -6.08 -0.74 11.83
C LEU A 178 -7.00 -1.84 11.33
N CYS A 179 -6.61 -2.56 10.28
CA CYS A 179 -7.33 -3.72 9.77
C CYS A 179 -6.60 -5.01 10.17
N ASP A 180 -7.28 -5.89 10.89
CA ASP A 180 -6.84 -7.26 11.11
C ASP A 180 -7.37 -8.12 9.98
N LEU A 181 -6.56 -8.32 8.93
CA LEU A 181 -6.92 -9.11 7.75
C LEU A 181 -6.36 -10.54 7.77
N ASP A 182 -6.05 -11.05 8.96
CA ASP A 182 -5.74 -12.47 9.18
C ASP A 182 -7.04 -13.27 9.40
N PRO A 183 -7.49 -14.07 8.41
CA PRO A 183 -8.76 -14.78 8.50
C PRO A 183 -8.75 -15.97 9.46
N LEU A 184 -7.57 -16.44 9.87
CA LEU A 184 -7.41 -17.69 10.60
C LEU A 184 -6.98 -17.48 12.05
N THR A 185 -6.04 -16.54 12.27
CA THR A 185 -5.38 -16.38 13.57
C THR A 185 -5.32 -14.93 14.04
N GLY A 186 -6.23 -14.06 13.55
CA GLY A 186 -6.30 -12.65 13.94
C GLY A 186 -6.35 -12.45 15.45
N THR A 187 -5.50 -11.57 15.97
CA THR A 187 -5.34 -11.37 17.43
C THR A 187 -5.56 -9.92 17.88
N VAL A 188 -5.82 -9.02 16.95
CA VAL A 188 -5.99 -7.58 17.26
C VAL A 188 -7.16 -7.35 18.22
N SER A 189 -8.29 -8.05 18.03
CA SER A 189 -9.45 -7.99 18.91
C SER A 189 -9.10 -8.31 20.36
N PHE A 190 -8.36 -9.39 20.57
CA PHE A 190 -7.87 -9.81 21.89
C PHE A 190 -6.91 -8.79 22.50
N GLN A 191 -5.91 -8.32 21.71
CA GLN A 191 -4.88 -7.41 22.20
C GLN A 191 -5.45 -6.03 22.59
N LEU A 192 -6.45 -5.55 21.85
CA LEU A 192 -7.08 -4.26 22.11
C LEU A 192 -8.34 -4.37 22.99
N LYS A 193 -8.73 -5.59 23.39
CA LYS A 193 -9.96 -5.90 24.15
C LYS A 193 -11.22 -5.34 23.46
N LEU A 194 -11.31 -5.52 22.16
CA LEU A 194 -12.41 -5.07 21.34
C LEU A 194 -13.34 -6.23 21.00
N LYS A 195 -14.62 -5.89 20.83
CA LYS A 195 -15.64 -6.77 20.26
C LYS A 195 -16.40 -6.00 19.18
N SER A 196 -16.74 -6.68 18.11
CA SER A 196 -17.61 -6.18 17.05
C SER A 196 -18.53 -7.30 16.59
N LEU A 197 -19.71 -6.93 16.10
CA LEU A 197 -20.63 -7.87 15.44
C LEU A 197 -20.19 -8.15 14.00
N TYR A 198 -19.35 -7.27 13.45
CA TYR A 198 -18.89 -7.34 12.07
C TYR A 198 -17.37 -7.51 12.03
N SER A 199 -16.91 -8.13 10.96
CA SER A 199 -15.51 -8.39 10.66
C SER A 199 -15.13 -7.84 9.27
N PHE A 200 -13.87 -7.97 8.89
CA PHE A 200 -13.44 -7.58 7.54
C PHE A 200 -14.15 -8.39 6.43
N THR A 201 -14.56 -9.63 6.70
CA THR A 201 -15.29 -10.44 5.71
C THR A 201 -16.67 -9.85 5.41
N ASP A 202 -17.35 -9.28 6.41
CA ASP A 202 -18.62 -8.57 6.22
C ASP A 202 -18.39 -7.29 5.41
N ALA A 203 -17.31 -6.55 5.69
CA ALA A 203 -16.95 -5.34 4.97
C ALA A 203 -16.61 -5.63 3.49
N ILE A 204 -15.91 -6.72 3.20
CA ILE A 204 -15.62 -7.14 1.82
C ILE A 204 -16.89 -7.57 1.08
N THR A 205 -17.75 -8.35 1.74
CA THR A 205 -19.01 -8.80 1.13
C THR A 205 -19.90 -7.63 0.72
N ARG A 206 -19.81 -6.51 1.44
CA ARG A 206 -20.56 -5.28 1.17
C ARG A 206 -19.72 -4.17 0.53
N ALA A 207 -18.54 -4.49 0.01
CA ALA A 207 -17.56 -3.47 -0.43
C ALA A 207 -18.13 -2.44 -1.42
N ARG A 208 -19.06 -2.86 -2.28
CA ARG A 208 -19.72 -1.99 -3.27
C ARG A 208 -20.87 -1.14 -2.71
N GLU A 209 -21.36 -1.48 -1.52
CA GLU A 209 -22.46 -0.78 -0.86
C GLU A 209 -21.98 0.10 0.29
N LEU A 210 -20.66 0.13 0.55
CA LEU A 210 -20.07 0.86 1.67
C LEU A 210 -20.33 2.37 1.52
N ASP A 211 -20.89 2.92 2.57
CA ASP A 211 -20.95 4.36 2.83
C ASP A 211 -20.40 4.66 4.24
N ALA A 212 -20.37 5.93 4.62
CA ALA A 212 -19.80 6.35 5.89
C ALA A 212 -20.58 5.79 7.11
N ASP A 213 -21.91 5.61 7.01
CA ASP A 213 -22.73 5.13 8.11
C ASP A 213 -22.60 3.61 8.27
N ILE A 214 -22.64 2.85 7.17
CA ILE A 214 -22.37 1.41 7.14
C ILE A 214 -20.98 1.13 7.69
N TRP A 215 -19.98 1.85 7.21
CA TRP A 215 -18.58 1.69 7.64
C TRP A 215 -18.42 1.93 9.14
N LYS A 216 -19.00 3.02 9.66
CA LYS A 216 -18.97 3.33 11.09
C LYS A 216 -19.58 2.25 11.97
N GLY A 217 -20.57 1.51 11.45
CA GLY A 217 -21.14 0.36 12.12
C GLY A 217 -20.24 -0.89 12.13
N MET A 218 -19.28 -0.99 11.19
CA MET A 218 -18.40 -2.15 11.04
C MET A 218 -17.09 -2.02 11.81
N VAL A 219 -16.62 -0.80 12.09
CA VAL A 219 -15.38 -0.57 12.81
C VAL A 219 -15.63 -0.38 14.30
N ALA A 220 -14.69 -0.83 15.12
CA ALA A 220 -14.64 -0.53 16.55
C ALA A 220 -13.60 0.58 16.79
N SER A 221 -13.87 1.53 17.70
CA SER A 221 -12.96 2.62 18.00
C SER A 221 -12.28 2.43 19.35
N THR A 222 -10.97 2.62 19.38
CA THR A 222 -10.17 2.61 20.61
C THR A 222 -8.94 3.50 20.50
N ARG A 223 -8.56 4.17 21.57
CA ARG A 223 -7.30 4.94 21.68
C ARG A 223 -7.07 5.95 20.54
N GLY A 224 -8.15 6.47 19.97
CA GLY A 224 -8.13 7.44 18.87
C GLY A 224 -7.95 6.84 17.48
N ILE A 225 -7.99 5.52 17.35
CA ILE A 225 -8.00 4.81 16.07
C ILE A 225 -9.30 4.03 15.90
N ASP A 226 -9.66 3.77 14.65
CA ASP A 226 -10.67 2.80 14.28
C ASP A 226 -10.01 1.47 13.95
N VAL A 227 -10.73 0.37 14.20
CA VAL A 227 -10.22 -0.99 14.03
C VAL A 227 -11.26 -1.83 13.31
N LEU A 228 -10.91 -2.38 12.15
CA LEU A 228 -11.67 -3.40 11.47
C LEU A 228 -11.13 -4.76 11.89
N LEU A 229 -11.97 -5.58 12.52
CA LEU A 229 -11.54 -6.80 13.18
C LEU A 229 -11.56 -8.01 12.24
N ALA A 230 -10.71 -8.99 12.54
CA ALA A 230 -10.82 -10.33 11.97
C ALA A 230 -12.11 -11.03 12.49
N PRO A 231 -12.61 -12.03 11.75
CA PRO A 231 -13.76 -12.82 12.19
C PRO A 231 -13.46 -13.57 13.50
N GLU A 232 -14.46 -13.68 14.37
CA GLU A 232 -14.31 -14.37 15.67
C GLU A 232 -13.96 -15.86 15.52
N ARG A 233 -14.41 -16.46 14.41
CA ARG A 233 -14.10 -17.84 14.06
C ARG A 233 -13.25 -17.86 12.78
N PRO A 234 -12.27 -18.78 12.69
CA PRO A 234 -11.46 -18.92 11.47
C PRO A 234 -12.35 -19.11 10.23
N VAL A 235 -12.02 -18.33 9.18
CA VAL A 235 -12.71 -18.38 7.89
C VAL A 235 -11.71 -18.82 6.82
N HIS A 236 -12.10 -19.86 6.05
CA HIS A 236 -11.35 -20.34 4.89
C HIS A 236 -11.97 -19.79 3.60
N GLY A 237 -11.21 -19.79 2.51
CA GLY A 237 -11.72 -19.36 1.21
C GLY A 237 -11.83 -17.84 1.04
N VAL A 238 -11.16 -17.05 1.89
CA VAL A 238 -11.14 -15.56 1.76
C VAL A 238 -10.51 -15.09 0.45
N GLU A 239 -9.67 -15.91 -0.16
CA GLU A 239 -9.08 -15.68 -1.49
C GLU A 239 -10.12 -15.62 -2.61
N GLU A 240 -11.30 -16.18 -2.38
CA GLU A 240 -12.45 -16.12 -3.29
C GLU A 240 -13.21 -14.80 -3.17
N LEU A 241 -12.96 -14.02 -2.12
CA LEU A 241 -13.57 -12.70 -1.92
C LEU A 241 -12.92 -11.67 -2.86
N ARG A 242 -13.59 -11.40 -3.97
CA ARG A 242 -13.05 -10.57 -5.08
C ARG A 242 -12.88 -9.09 -4.72
N ASP A 243 -13.67 -8.57 -3.78
CA ASP A 243 -13.76 -7.13 -3.50
C ASP A 243 -12.88 -6.66 -2.31
N SER A 244 -11.82 -7.41 -1.97
CA SER A 244 -10.90 -7.04 -0.86
C SER A 244 -10.20 -5.70 -1.08
N THR A 245 -9.77 -5.42 -2.31
CA THR A 245 -9.16 -4.15 -2.67
C THR A 245 -10.18 -3.02 -2.71
N THR A 246 -11.41 -3.27 -3.15
CA THR A 246 -12.51 -2.30 -3.16
C THR A 246 -12.85 -1.81 -1.75
N MET A 247 -12.87 -2.71 -0.76
CA MET A 247 -13.02 -2.32 0.64
C MET A 247 -11.88 -1.39 1.10
N LEU A 248 -10.64 -1.70 0.76
CA LEU A 248 -9.49 -0.85 1.10
C LEU A 248 -9.50 0.47 0.34
N GLU A 249 -9.97 0.50 -0.91
CA GLU A 249 -10.19 1.73 -1.68
C GLU A 249 -11.19 2.65 -0.98
N PHE A 250 -12.31 2.09 -0.51
CA PHE A 250 -13.25 2.85 0.31
C PHE A 250 -12.59 3.38 1.58
N ALA A 251 -11.87 2.53 2.33
CA ALA A 251 -11.18 2.93 3.55
C ALA A 251 -10.18 4.08 3.30
N ARG A 252 -9.46 4.09 2.17
CA ARG A 252 -8.54 5.19 1.78
C ARG A 252 -9.24 6.54 1.66
N THR A 253 -10.52 6.58 1.36
CA THR A 253 -11.28 7.84 1.33
C THR A 253 -11.62 8.36 2.73
N MET A 254 -11.63 7.48 3.72
CA MET A 254 -12.06 7.78 5.09
C MET A 254 -10.89 8.06 6.04
N TYR A 255 -9.69 7.53 5.78
CA TYR A 255 -8.56 7.56 6.70
C TYR A 255 -7.31 8.15 6.05
N ASP A 256 -6.43 8.75 6.85
CA ASP A 256 -5.13 9.27 6.40
C ASP A 256 -4.08 8.15 6.32
N ILE A 257 -4.14 7.20 7.27
CA ILE A 257 -3.28 6.01 7.32
C ILE A 257 -4.10 4.78 7.69
N ILE A 258 -3.85 3.71 6.96
CA ILE A 258 -4.43 2.39 7.17
C ILE A 258 -3.29 1.41 7.44
N LEU A 259 -3.25 0.84 8.64
CA LEU A 259 -2.37 -0.26 8.97
C LEU A 259 -3.09 -1.57 8.69
N VAL A 260 -2.49 -2.44 7.89
CA VAL A 260 -3.05 -3.75 7.54
C VAL A 260 -2.19 -4.84 8.17
N ASP A 261 -2.74 -5.59 9.11
CA ASP A 261 -2.09 -6.73 9.74
C ASP A 261 -2.48 -8.02 9.02
N ILE A 262 -1.49 -8.83 8.62
CA ILE A 262 -1.68 -10.10 7.91
C ILE A 262 -0.91 -11.23 8.57
N SER A 263 -1.31 -12.48 8.28
CA SER A 263 -0.70 -13.70 8.82
C SER A 263 0.74 -13.97 8.34
N GLY A 264 1.12 -13.46 7.18
CA GLY A 264 2.45 -13.69 6.59
C GLY A 264 2.53 -13.40 5.09
N PRO A 265 3.66 -13.73 4.44
CA PRO A 265 3.88 -13.39 3.04
C PRO A 265 3.21 -14.35 2.04
N TYR A 266 2.78 -15.52 2.49
CA TYR A 266 2.39 -16.61 1.60
C TYR A 266 0.88 -16.68 1.35
N GLY A 267 0.51 -17.26 0.21
CA GLY A 267 -0.89 -17.45 -0.21
C GLY A 267 -1.42 -16.29 -1.06
N GLN A 268 -2.43 -16.60 -1.86
CA GLN A 268 -3.00 -15.65 -2.83
C GLN A 268 -3.63 -14.43 -2.13
N TRP A 269 -4.30 -14.64 -1.01
CA TRP A 269 -4.88 -13.56 -0.19
C TRP A 269 -3.83 -12.53 0.23
N ASN A 270 -2.77 -12.99 0.91
CA ASN A 270 -1.71 -12.11 1.39
C ASN A 270 -0.94 -11.45 0.22
N LEU A 271 -0.78 -12.15 -0.90
CA LEU A 271 -0.13 -11.62 -2.08
C LEU A 271 -0.95 -10.48 -2.71
N THR A 272 -2.26 -10.62 -2.81
CA THR A 272 -3.16 -9.58 -3.29
C THR A 272 -3.04 -8.31 -2.42
N LEU A 273 -3.11 -8.45 -1.11
CA LEU A 273 -2.93 -7.34 -0.17
C LEU A 273 -1.54 -6.71 -0.29
N THR A 274 -0.49 -7.53 -0.45
CA THR A 274 0.89 -7.08 -0.63
C THR A 274 1.05 -6.21 -1.87
N HIS A 275 0.45 -6.59 -2.98
CA HIS A 275 0.50 -5.79 -4.21
C HIS A 275 -0.29 -4.48 -4.11
N TYR A 276 -1.38 -4.48 -3.36
CA TYR A 276 -2.24 -3.31 -3.18
C TYR A 276 -1.63 -2.23 -2.29
N CYS A 277 -0.92 -2.61 -1.22
CA CYS A 277 -0.41 -1.67 -0.21
C CYS A 277 0.69 -0.75 -0.76
N ASP A 278 0.74 0.49 -0.24
CA ASP A 278 1.74 1.49 -0.65
C ASP A 278 3.13 1.18 -0.07
N GLU A 279 3.19 0.64 1.14
CA GLU A 279 4.43 0.28 1.84
C GLU A 279 4.24 -0.99 2.66
N ILE A 280 5.30 -1.76 2.77
CA ILE A 280 5.35 -3.00 3.55
C ILE A 280 6.42 -2.88 4.63
N LEU A 281 6.02 -3.15 5.86
CA LEU A 281 6.92 -3.37 6.98
C LEU A 281 7.08 -4.87 7.21
N LEU A 282 8.20 -5.43 6.71
CA LEU A 282 8.58 -6.81 7.00
C LEU A 282 9.11 -6.88 8.44
N VAL A 283 8.28 -7.40 9.35
CA VAL A 283 8.62 -7.53 10.75
C VAL A 283 9.34 -8.85 10.99
N THR A 284 10.58 -8.78 11.45
CA THR A 284 11.44 -9.95 11.72
C THR A 284 12.17 -9.77 13.05
N THR A 285 12.86 -10.81 13.53
CA THR A 285 13.74 -10.76 14.70
C THR A 285 15.19 -11.00 14.28
N ASN A 286 16.16 -10.68 15.16
CA ASN A 286 17.58 -10.87 14.85
C ASN A 286 18.10 -12.31 15.08
N GLU A 287 17.21 -13.30 15.01
CA GLU A 287 17.52 -14.72 15.11
C GLU A 287 17.75 -15.35 13.74
N LEU A 288 18.65 -16.36 13.64
CA LEU A 288 18.91 -17.07 12.39
C LEU A 288 17.65 -17.66 11.72
N PRO A 289 16.71 -18.32 12.46
CA PRO A 289 15.49 -18.82 11.82
C PRO A 289 14.60 -17.70 11.24
N SER A 290 14.61 -16.53 11.85
CA SER A 290 13.87 -15.36 11.37
C SER A 290 14.52 -14.75 10.12
N LEU A 291 15.85 -14.70 10.07
CA LEU A 291 16.58 -14.29 8.89
C LEU A 291 16.29 -15.21 7.70
N GLN A 292 16.34 -16.54 7.92
CA GLN A 292 16.02 -17.52 6.88
C GLN A 292 14.58 -17.37 6.39
N ALA A 293 13.62 -17.17 7.30
CA ALA A 293 12.21 -16.93 6.96
C ALA A 293 12.06 -15.64 6.14
N SER A 294 12.74 -14.56 6.52
CA SER A 294 12.76 -13.28 5.78
C SER A 294 13.30 -13.46 4.36
N GLN A 295 14.40 -14.18 4.19
CA GLN A 295 14.96 -14.49 2.86
C GLN A 295 13.98 -15.27 1.98
N ARG A 296 13.29 -16.27 2.56
CA ARG A 296 12.25 -17.03 1.84
C ARG A 296 11.05 -16.17 1.47
N ALA A 297 10.62 -15.28 2.38
CA ALA A 297 9.55 -14.34 2.12
C ALA A 297 9.91 -13.39 0.96
N LEU A 298 11.10 -12.82 0.98
CA LEU A 298 11.58 -11.95 -0.09
C LEU A 298 11.71 -12.68 -1.43
N ALA A 299 12.25 -13.90 -1.42
CA ALA A 299 12.33 -14.72 -2.64
C ALA A 299 10.95 -15.09 -3.21
N TYR A 300 9.94 -15.30 -2.34
CA TYR A 300 8.56 -15.52 -2.76
C TYR A 300 7.96 -14.26 -3.40
N LEU A 301 8.16 -13.09 -2.78
CA LEU A 301 7.71 -11.80 -3.29
C LEU A 301 8.35 -11.46 -4.65
N ASP A 302 9.67 -11.70 -4.80
CA ASP A 302 10.37 -11.49 -6.06
C ASP A 302 9.81 -12.36 -7.21
N ARG A 303 9.54 -13.65 -6.93
CA ARG A 303 8.91 -14.55 -7.90
C ARG A 303 7.53 -14.08 -8.34
N ASN A 304 6.83 -13.39 -7.46
CA ASN A 304 5.53 -12.78 -7.72
C ASN A 304 5.65 -11.31 -8.17
N ARG A 305 6.82 -10.87 -8.63
CA ARG A 305 7.06 -9.54 -9.23
C ARG A 305 6.74 -8.36 -8.31
N PHE A 306 6.96 -8.54 -7.01
CA PHE A 306 6.77 -7.44 -6.06
C PHE A 306 7.90 -6.41 -6.16
N ASP A 307 7.55 -5.12 -6.09
CA ASP A 307 8.52 -4.02 -6.05
C ASP A 307 9.14 -3.88 -4.66
N ARG A 308 10.39 -4.33 -4.51
CA ARG A 308 11.16 -4.19 -3.25
C ARG A 308 11.36 -2.75 -2.79
N GLY A 309 11.24 -1.77 -3.67
CA GLY A 309 11.32 -0.35 -3.31
C GLY A 309 10.26 0.08 -2.28
N ARG A 310 9.15 -0.66 -2.20
CA ARG A 310 8.07 -0.44 -1.23
C ARG A 310 8.23 -1.20 0.09
N LEU A 311 9.29 -2.02 0.23
CA LEU A 311 9.49 -2.84 1.42
C LEU A 311 10.57 -2.24 2.32
N ARG A 312 10.28 -2.21 3.61
CA ARG A 312 11.21 -1.84 4.69
C ARG A 312 11.24 -2.94 5.75
N VAL A 313 12.39 -3.15 6.34
CA VAL A 313 12.56 -4.14 7.41
C VAL A 313 12.43 -3.48 8.78
N VAL A 314 11.68 -4.11 9.68
CA VAL A 314 11.64 -3.75 11.10
C VAL A 314 12.20 -4.92 11.91
N LEU A 315 13.34 -4.69 12.59
CA LEU A 315 13.91 -5.65 13.51
C LEU A 315 13.22 -5.49 14.87
N ASN A 316 12.29 -6.39 15.15
CA ASN A 316 11.57 -6.43 16.42
C ASN A 316 12.23 -7.40 17.40
N ARG A 317 11.99 -7.23 18.70
CA ARG A 317 12.57 -8.05 19.76
C ARG A 317 14.09 -8.15 19.69
N PHE A 318 14.72 -7.09 19.25
CA PHE A 318 16.17 -7.05 19.07
C PHE A 318 16.89 -7.24 20.42
N ASN A 319 17.81 -8.20 20.45
CA ASN A 319 18.71 -8.42 21.57
C ASN A 319 20.14 -8.15 21.10
N LYS A 320 20.85 -7.25 21.78
CA LYS A 320 22.23 -6.86 21.44
C LYS A 320 23.25 -7.95 21.75
N ASP A 321 22.96 -8.78 22.77
CA ASP A 321 23.89 -9.77 23.29
C ASP A 321 23.77 -11.12 22.56
N ILE A 322 22.63 -11.35 21.90
CA ILE A 322 22.31 -12.62 21.27
C ILE A 322 21.72 -12.32 19.88
N GLY A 323 22.21 -13.05 18.87
CA GLY A 323 21.68 -12.95 17.53
C GLY A 323 22.53 -12.12 16.57
N LEU A 324 21.93 -11.76 15.44
CA LEU A 324 22.61 -11.06 14.35
C LEU A 324 22.58 -9.55 14.55
N SER A 325 23.67 -8.86 14.17
CA SER A 325 23.67 -7.41 14.15
C SER A 325 22.77 -6.87 13.03
N ARG A 326 22.42 -5.60 13.11
CA ARG A 326 21.62 -4.91 12.09
C ARG A 326 22.29 -5.02 10.72
N GLU A 327 23.59 -4.76 10.65
CA GLU A 327 24.38 -4.74 9.43
C GLU A 327 24.41 -6.12 8.75
N VAL A 328 24.48 -7.19 9.55
CA VAL A 328 24.43 -8.56 9.03
C VAL A 328 23.05 -8.86 8.43
N VAL A 329 21.97 -8.40 9.08
CA VAL A 329 20.61 -8.59 8.57
C VAL A 329 20.41 -7.77 7.28
N GLU A 330 20.82 -6.52 7.24
CA GLU A 330 20.74 -5.66 6.04
C GLU A 330 21.50 -6.28 4.85
N ALA A 331 22.73 -6.74 5.11
CA ALA A 331 23.54 -7.39 4.07
C ALA A 331 22.91 -8.70 3.56
N ALA A 332 22.34 -9.52 4.46
CA ALA A 332 21.75 -10.80 4.09
C ALA A 332 20.39 -10.68 3.37
N LEU A 333 19.63 -9.62 3.64
CA LEU A 333 18.32 -9.37 3.01
C LEU A 333 18.41 -8.43 1.81
N HIS A 334 19.52 -7.72 1.63
CA HIS A 334 19.66 -6.62 0.67
C HIS A 334 18.54 -5.57 0.80
N CYS A 335 18.15 -5.29 2.05
CA CYS A 335 17.09 -4.35 2.40
C CYS A 335 17.52 -3.50 3.59
N GLU A 336 17.16 -2.22 3.56
CA GLU A 336 17.41 -1.31 4.69
C GLU A 336 16.51 -1.67 5.88
N VAL A 337 17.10 -1.69 7.08
CA VAL A 337 16.36 -1.78 8.34
C VAL A 337 15.88 -0.38 8.73
N LEU A 338 14.59 -0.15 8.55
CA LEU A 338 13.95 1.13 8.89
C LEU A 338 14.03 1.42 10.40
N GLN A 339 13.77 0.41 11.23
CA GLN A 339 13.76 0.57 12.68
C GLN A 339 14.20 -0.71 13.39
N VAL A 340 14.96 -0.52 14.46
CA VAL A 340 15.30 -1.56 15.45
C VAL A 340 14.48 -1.30 16.71
N LEU A 341 13.75 -2.33 17.17
CA LEU A 341 12.91 -2.28 18.36
C LEU A 341 13.46 -3.27 19.41
N PRO A 342 13.81 -2.83 20.60
CA PRO A 342 14.37 -3.70 21.61
C PRO A 342 13.35 -4.73 22.11
N SER A 343 13.84 -5.86 22.63
CA SER A 343 13.00 -6.84 23.31
C SER A 343 12.59 -6.31 24.68
N ASP A 344 11.28 -6.16 24.91
CA ASP A 344 10.72 -5.77 26.20
C ASP A 344 9.46 -6.60 26.47
N TYR A 345 9.69 -7.89 26.73
CA TYR A 345 8.63 -8.86 26.94
C TYR A 345 7.69 -8.45 28.09
N ASP A 346 8.27 -8.02 29.22
CA ASP A 346 7.51 -7.69 30.43
C ASP A 346 6.60 -6.47 30.23
N ALA A 347 7.08 -5.45 29.53
CA ALA A 347 6.26 -4.29 29.21
C ALA A 347 5.10 -4.66 28.26
N VAL A 348 5.35 -5.50 27.26
CA VAL A 348 4.31 -5.98 26.34
C VAL A 348 3.29 -6.83 27.09
N GLN A 349 3.72 -7.80 27.91
CA GLN A 349 2.79 -8.66 28.65
C GLN A 349 1.93 -7.85 29.63
N ARG A 350 2.50 -6.91 30.37
CA ARG A 350 1.72 -6.01 31.25
C ARG A 350 0.69 -5.20 30.45
N ALA A 351 1.09 -4.61 29.32
CA ALA A 351 0.18 -3.86 28.47
C ALA A 351 -0.99 -4.71 27.97
N LEU A 352 -0.73 -5.97 27.56
CA LEU A 352 -1.76 -6.92 27.11
C LEU A 352 -2.71 -7.33 28.25
N VAL A 353 -2.17 -7.69 29.43
CA VAL A 353 -2.98 -8.09 30.59
C VAL A 353 -3.86 -6.94 31.06
N GLU A 354 -3.29 -5.75 31.20
CA GLU A 354 -4.01 -4.56 31.65
C GLU A 354 -4.94 -3.97 30.56
N GLY A 355 -4.73 -4.32 29.31
CA GLY A 355 -5.43 -3.70 28.17
C GLY A 355 -5.07 -2.22 28.00
N LYS A 356 -3.86 -1.83 28.39
CA LYS A 356 -3.36 -0.45 28.31
C LYS A 356 -2.29 -0.32 27.22
N PRO A 357 -2.02 0.89 26.72
CA PRO A 357 -0.86 1.14 25.86
C PRO A 357 0.45 0.83 26.59
N LEU A 358 1.51 0.54 25.82
CA LEU A 358 2.87 0.49 26.36
C LEU A 358 3.21 1.77 27.13
N SER A 359 3.89 1.61 28.26
CA SER A 359 4.35 2.76 29.05
C SER A 359 5.31 3.64 28.23
N PRO A 360 5.06 4.97 28.14
CA PRO A 360 5.88 5.87 27.32
C PRO A 360 7.37 5.91 27.71
N GLY A 361 7.69 5.51 28.94
CA GLY A 361 9.07 5.48 29.48
C GLY A 361 9.93 4.33 28.96
N THR A 362 9.34 3.31 28.32
CA THR A 362 10.08 2.15 27.81
C THR A 362 10.86 2.48 26.54
N GLU A 363 12.00 1.80 26.33
CA GLU A 363 12.76 1.94 25.06
C GLU A 363 11.94 1.45 23.86
N LEU A 364 11.16 0.39 24.06
CA LEU A 364 10.27 -0.13 23.03
C LEU A 364 9.22 0.92 22.61
N ALA A 365 8.57 1.59 23.57
CA ALA A 365 7.57 2.63 23.25
C ALA A 365 8.20 3.82 22.49
N ARG A 366 9.43 4.21 22.85
CA ARG A 366 10.19 5.25 22.13
C ARG A 366 10.54 4.81 20.72
N GLY A 367 10.98 3.55 20.54
CA GLY A 367 11.28 2.99 19.22
C GLY A 367 10.05 2.94 18.31
N ILE A 368 8.88 2.57 18.85
CA ILE A 368 7.62 2.56 18.10
C ILE A 368 7.19 4.00 17.73
N HIS A 369 7.38 4.96 18.63
CA HIS A 369 7.13 6.38 18.35
C HIS A 369 8.02 6.89 17.19
N GLN A 370 9.30 6.51 17.19
CA GLN A 370 10.24 6.85 16.11
C GLN A 370 9.84 6.21 14.78
N LEU A 371 9.42 4.94 14.80
CA LEU A 371 8.89 4.27 13.61
C LEU A 371 7.68 5.02 13.05
N GLY A 372 6.74 5.41 13.91
CA GLY A 372 5.56 6.18 13.51
C GLY A 372 5.93 7.54 12.89
N ALA A 373 6.91 8.23 13.46
CA ALA A 373 7.37 9.51 12.92
C ALA A 373 8.02 9.35 11.54
N ARG A 374 8.85 8.32 11.33
CA ARG A 374 9.43 8.00 10.02
C ARG A 374 8.38 7.68 8.98
N LEU A 375 7.34 6.93 9.35
CA LEU A 375 6.21 6.65 8.46
C LEU A 375 5.45 7.93 8.07
N LEU A 376 5.41 8.93 8.93
CA LEU A 376 4.79 10.23 8.65
C LEU A 376 5.75 11.22 7.94
N GLY A 377 6.96 10.80 7.60
CA GLY A 377 7.97 11.68 7.01
C GLY A 377 8.39 12.82 7.94
N LYS A 378 8.29 12.62 9.26
CA LYS A 378 8.69 13.62 10.27
C LYS A 378 10.10 13.34 10.75
N ASP A 379 10.94 14.37 10.75
CA ASP A 379 12.24 14.29 11.40
C ASP A 379 12.04 14.13 12.92
N VAL A 380 12.59 13.05 13.46
CA VAL A 380 12.58 12.83 14.92
C VAL A 380 13.88 13.35 15.48
N GLU A 381 13.86 14.54 16.08
CA GLU A 381 14.89 14.88 17.04
C GLU A 381 14.84 13.86 18.19
N LEU A 382 15.93 13.10 18.32
CA LEU A 382 16.09 12.18 19.45
C LEU A 382 15.96 13.00 20.74
N PRO A 383 15.04 12.70 21.66
CA PRO A 383 15.08 13.31 22.97
C PRO A 383 16.43 12.94 23.59
N LYS A 384 17.26 13.97 23.83
CA LYS A 384 18.56 13.80 24.51
C LYS A 384 18.32 12.98 25.78
N PRO A 385 19.09 11.92 26.04
CA PRO A 385 18.94 11.15 27.28
C PRO A 385 19.04 12.13 28.45
N LYS A 386 18.02 12.17 29.30
CA LYS A 386 18.16 12.89 30.57
C LYS A 386 19.35 12.28 31.28
N PRO A 387 20.34 13.08 31.70
CA PRO A 387 21.47 12.54 32.44
C PRO A 387 20.94 11.79 33.67
N SER A 388 21.29 10.52 33.77
CA SER A 388 20.97 9.71 34.95
C SER A 388 21.53 10.44 36.19
N GLY A 389 20.70 10.56 37.25
CA GLY A 389 20.92 11.47 38.38
C GLY A 389 22.22 11.37 39.16
N LEU A 390 23.23 10.63 38.73
CA LEU A 390 24.57 10.57 39.33
C LEU A 390 25.57 11.58 38.70
N THR A 391 25.37 11.98 37.43
CA THR A 391 26.23 13.00 36.81
C THR A 391 25.83 14.43 37.15
N GLY A 392 24.58 14.66 37.59
CA GLY A 392 24.10 15.97 38.04
C GLY A 392 24.67 16.40 39.39
N LEU A 393 25.09 15.45 40.23
CA LEU A 393 25.69 15.73 41.55
C LEU A 393 27.18 16.14 41.46
N PHE A 394 27.90 15.66 40.45
CA PHE A 394 29.32 16.04 40.26
C PHE A 394 29.51 17.40 39.59
N ALA A 395 28.56 17.84 38.77
CA ALA A 395 28.64 19.16 38.13
C ALA A 395 28.38 20.32 39.10
N SER A 396 27.67 20.09 40.23
CA SER A 396 27.45 21.10 41.24
C SER A 396 28.59 21.24 42.25
N LEU A 397 29.54 20.30 42.26
CA LEU A 397 30.71 20.31 43.20
C LEU A 397 31.99 20.90 42.59
N LEU A 398 32.01 21.08 41.27
CA LEU A 398 33.20 21.64 40.58
C LEU A 398 33.02 23.10 40.08
N GLY A 399 31.92 23.74 40.47
CA GLY A 399 31.58 25.12 40.14
C GLY A 399 31.54 26.03 41.37
N ARG A 400 32.60 25.95 42.23
CA ARG A 400 32.93 26.98 43.21
C ARG A 400 34.42 27.21 43.23
#